data_fb884bbaab3cd82c31a4163fea2bf0ca
#
_entry.id   fb884bbaab3cd82c31a4163fea2bf0ca
#
_cell.length_a   1.000
_cell.length_b   1.000
_cell.length_c   1.000
_cell.angle_alpha   90.00
_cell.angle_beta   90.00
_cell.angle_gamma   90.00
#
_symmetry.space_group_name_H-M   'P 1'
#
loop_
_entity.id
_entity.type
_entity.pdbx_description
1 polymer ?
#
loop_
_entity_poly.entity_id
_entity_poly.type
_entity_poly.pdbx_seq_one_letter_code
_entity_poly.pdbx_strand_id
1 'polypeptide(L)'
;MIEIKNTSFHYTGLDKGGLKNINLKIIDSECVLLCGASGCGKTTLTRLINGLIPHFYKGALSGEVIVNDKNIGEQELYSLAGVVGSVFQNPRSQFFSVDTDGEITFGPENIGLPKEEILKRKKNVITELNLRDLMNRSLFELSGGEKQKIACGSVAALLPHIILLDEPSSNLDWSAIRDLRKIIKLWKNQGKTIIISEHRLWYLKDIIDRVLYLEQGEIVHEWTQERFAALSDSELASYELRPLNLEERYIQAFSGDMVITDKDIDKISDKKEILGELQKKRIVIKDLYFTYTPKKYLFFKKRLSPVDADSCTLRIPFLSAKLGEIIGIIGNNGSGKSTFLRCLCGLEKTCIGTVSIDGKIYTRKNLTKNCYMVMQDVNHQLFTDSVITEVMLSMEHPDEKKAEKILASLDLLQYKDKHPMALSGGQKQRVAIASAMAADAVMLLFDEPTSGLDYRHMKEVSVLLKELAKKGKTIFVATHDPELAAECCDRTIRFVNGYAWQID
;
A
#
# COMPACT_ATOMS: atom_id res chain seq x y z
N MET A 1 -23.39 21.12 -3.21
CA MET A 1 -23.05 21.51 -1.83
C MET A 1 -23.31 20.33 -0.88
N ILE A 2 -22.49 20.17 0.17
CA ILE A 2 -22.70 19.19 1.25
C ILE A 2 -22.85 19.94 2.56
N GLU A 3 -23.87 19.62 3.35
CA GLU A 3 -24.10 20.22 4.66
C GLU A 3 -24.44 19.13 5.69
N ILE A 4 -23.68 19.08 6.79
CA ILE A 4 -23.83 18.12 7.88
C ILE A 4 -24.08 18.92 9.15
N LYS A 5 -25.20 18.66 9.87
CA LYS A 5 -25.63 19.42 11.03
C LYS A 5 -25.80 18.52 12.24
N ASN A 6 -25.06 18.80 13.31
CA ASN A 6 -25.14 18.12 14.60
C ASN A 6 -25.21 16.59 14.48
N THR A 7 -24.43 16.03 13.53
CA THR A 7 -24.55 14.63 13.14
C THR A 7 -23.62 13.75 13.96
N SER A 8 -24.20 12.72 14.57
CA SER A 8 -23.46 11.66 15.23
C SER A 8 -23.88 10.30 14.69
N PHE A 9 -22.92 9.38 14.61
CA PHE A 9 -23.17 8.01 14.17
C PHE A 9 -22.37 6.99 14.96
N HIS A 10 -23.03 5.93 15.40
CA HIS A 10 -22.41 4.80 16.09
C HIS A 10 -22.80 3.48 15.41
N TYR A 11 -21.78 2.70 15.01
CA TYR A 11 -22.01 1.37 14.44
C TYR A 11 -22.61 0.42 15.49
N THR A 12 -23.57 -0.41 15.09
CA THR A 12 -24.10 -1.45 15.97
C THR A 12 -23.02 -2.48 16.32
N GLY A 13 -22.75 -2.65 17.62
CA GLY A 13 -21.77 -3.63 18.10
C GLY A 13 -20.29 -3.22 18.01
N LEU A 14 -19.99 -1.97 17.70
CA LEU A 14 -18.62 -1.43 17.70
C LEU A 14 -18.50 -0.22 18.64
N ASP A 15 -17.49 -0.24 19.51
CA ASP A 15 -17.22 0.86 20.47
C ASP A 15 -16.41 2.01 19.85
N LYS A 16 -15.85 1.82 18.66
CA LYS A 16 -14.95 2.78 17.99
C LYS A 16 -15.32 3.00 16.52
N GLY A 17 -14.84 4.09 15.95
CA GLY A 17 -14.97 4.40 14.52
C GLY A 17 -16.26 5.13 14.15
N GLY A 18 -17.07 5.57 15.11
CA GLY A 18 -18.24 6.42 14.90
C GLY A 18 -17.88 7.89 14.65
N LEU A 19 -18.93 8.74 14.54
CA LEU A 19 -18.83 10.20 14.42
C LEU A 19 -19.57 10.84 15.60
N LYS A 20 -19.09 11.99 16.05
CA LYS A 20 -19.66 12.72 17.16
C LYS A 20 -19.83 14.19 16.79
N ASN A 21 -21.06 14.67 16.86
CA ASN A 21 -21.44 16.07 16.69
C ASN A 21 -20.74 16.77 15.49
N ILE A 22 -20.74 16.13 14.34
CA ILE A 22 -20.14 16.70 13.13
C ILE A 22 -21.01 17.87 12.64
N ASN A 23 -20.37 19.03 12.49
CA ASN A 23 -20.91 20.20 11.83
C ASN A 23 -19.96 20.58 10.70
N LEU A 24 -20.38 20.44 9.46
CA LEU A 24 -19.53 20.62 8.30
C LEU A 24 -20.32 21.14 7.11
N LYS A 25 -19.76 22.12 6.43
CA LYS A 25 -20.26 22.61 5.14
C LYS A 25 -19.13 22.54 4.13
N ILE A 26 -19.37 21.87 2.98
CA ILE A 26 -18.45 21.80 1.84
C ILE A 26 -19.15 22.48 0.66
N ILE A 27 -18.52 23.49 0.10
CA ILE A 27 -19.04 24.23 -1.05
C ILE A 27 -18.72 23.52 -2.36
N ASP A 28 -19.43 23.89 -3.41
CA ASP A 28 -19.18 23.31 -4.73
C ASP A 28 -17.78 23.68 -5.24
N SER A 29 -17.18 22.75 -5.97
CA SER A 29 -15.81 22.85 -6.53
C SER A 29 -14.69 22.91 -5.49
N GLU A 30 -14.97 22.66 -4.22
CA GLU A 30 -13.98 22.59 -3.15
C GLU A 30 -13.28 21.23 -3.12
N CYS A 31 -11.97 21.22 -2.91
CA CYS A 31 -11.16 20.01 -2.70
C CYS A 31 -10.76 19.92 -1.21
N VAL A 32 -11.38 18.99 -0.48
CA VAL A 32 -11.23 18.84 0.97
C VAL A 32 -10.43 17.57 1.27
N LEU A 33 -9.41 17.69 2.11
CA LEU A 33 -8.63 16.56 2.64
C LEU A 33 -9.13 16.20 4.05
N LEU A 34 -9.43 14.93 4.26
CA LEU A 34 -9.69 14.36 5.59
C LEU A 34 -8.43 13.65 6.07
N CYS A 35 -7.85 14.07 7.17
CA CYS A 35 -6.67 13.47 7.77
C CYS A 35 -6.90 13.14 9.26
N GLY A 36 -6.00 12.37 9.85
CA GLY A 36 -6.06 11.88 11.24
C GLY A 36 -5.69 10.40 11.34
N ALA A 37 -5.58 9.89 12.55
CA ALA A 37 -5.19 8.51 12.84
C ALA A 37 -6.16 7.47 12.24
N SER A 38 -5.72 6.22 12.13
CA SER A 38 -6.58 5.11 11.73
C SER A 38 -7.72 4.91 12.74
N GLY A 39 -8.95 4.77 12.22
CA GLY A 39 -10.15 4.61 13.05
C GLY A 39 -10.70 5.91 13.65
N CYS A 40 -10.19 7.09 13.32
CA CYS A 40 -10.70 8.38 13.82
C CYS A 40 -12.05 8.81 13.20
N GLY A 41 -12.57 8.10 12.19
CA GLY A 41 -13.90 8.39 11.59
C GLY A 41 -13.87 8.85 10.12
N LYS A 42 -12.71 8.97 9.45
CA LYS A 42 -12.59 9.41 8.03
C LYS A 42 -13.50 8.63 7.09
N THR A 43 -13.33 7.29 7.05
CA THR A 43 -14.15 6.40 6.23
C THR A 43 -15.64 6.44 6.64
N THR A 44 -15.95 6.68 7.91
CA THR A 44 -17.33 6.82 8.37
C THR A 44 -17.96 8.11 7.81
N LEU A 45 -17.18 9.19 7.77
CA LEU A 45 -17.63 10.46 7.18
C LEU A 45 -17.85 10.34 5.66
N THR A 46 -16.96 9.64 4.94
CA THR A 46 -17.15 9.39 3.49
C THR A 46 -18.38 8.51 3.24
N ARG A 47 -18.61 7.46 4.07
CA ARG A 47 -19.80 6.60 4.00
C ARG A 47 -21.11 7.34 4.32
N LEU A 48 -21.04 8.35 5.14
CA LEU A 48 -22.19 9.21 5.42
C LEU A 48 -22.54 10.07 4.20
N ILE A 49 -21.53 10.68 3.56
CA ILE A 49 -21.73 11.55 2.39
C ILE A 49 -22.24 10.77 1.16
N ASN A 50 -21.79 9.53 0.94
CA ASN A 50 -22.25 8.72 -0.20
C ASN A 50 -23.51 7.90 0.09
N GLY A 51 -24.12 8.06 1.27
CA GLY A 51 -25.36 7.40 1.64
C GLY A 51 -25.21 5.92 2.02
N LEU A 52 -24.01 5.34 2.05
CA LEU A 52 -23.81 3.98 2.59
C LEU A 52 -24.22 3.92 4.07
N ILE A 53 -24.17 5.03 4.78
CA ILE A 53 -24.82 5.26 6.05
C ILE A 53 -25.99 6.21 5.78
N PRO A 54 -27.23 5.85 6.13
CA PRO A 54 -27.68 4.68 6.91
C PRO A 54 -28.10 3.46 6.09
N HIS A 55 -28.05 3.51 4.75
CA HIS A 55 -28.71 2.52 3.90
C HIS A 55 -28.06 1.12 3.94
N PHE A 56 -26.74 1.04 4.03
CA PHE A 56 -26.00 -0.22 4.02
C PHE A 56 -25.42 -0.54 5.41
N TYR A 57 -24.77 0.42 6.06
CA TYR A 57 -24.20 0.24 7.39
C TYR A 57 -25.21 0.61 8.47
N LYS A 58 -25.56 -0.37 9.31
CA LYS A 58 -26.52 -0.19 10.40
C LYS A 58 -25.84 0.44 11.62
N GLY A 59 -26.55 1.37 12.24
CA GLY A 59 -26.10 2.06 13.44
C GLY A 59 -27.11 3.12 13.89
N ALA A 60 -26.80 3.79 14.99
CA ALA A 60 -27.57 4.91 15.50
C ALA A 60 -27.07 6.21 14.85
N LEU A 61 -27.87 6.78 13.95
CA LEU A 61 -27.62 8.07 13.29
C LEU A 61 -28.52 9.13 13.93
N SER A 62 -27.94 10.28 14.26
CA SER A 62 -28.65 11.50 14.69
C SER A 62 -28.14 12.70 13.92
N GLY A 63 -28.93 13.79 13.87
CA GLY A 63 -28.60 14.98 13.09
C GLY A 63 -29.10 14.91 11.66
N GLU A 64 -28.59 15.79 10.81
CA GLU A 64 -29.06 15.96 9.43
C GLU A 64 -27.86 15.98 8.47
N VAL A 65 -27.98 15.27 7.34
CA VAL A 65 -26.97 15.26 6.27
C VAL A 65 -27.63 15.56 4.94
N ILE A 66 -27.24 16.66 4.34
CA ILE A 66 -27.77 17.16 3.08
C ILE A 66 -26.68 17.07 2.02
N VAL A 67 -26.99 16.40 0.93
CA VAL A 67 -26.10 16.27 -0.25
C VAL A 67 -26.88 16.67 -1.48
N ASN A 68 -26.37 17.66 -2.21
CA ASN A 68 -27.05 18.22 -3.39
C ASN A 68 -28.48 18.63 -3.09
N ASP A 69 -28.69 19.43 -2.01
CA ASP A 69 -29.94 19.99 -1.52
C ASP A 69 -31.03 18.98 -1.09
N LYS A 70 -30.61 17.71 -0.87
CA LYS A 70 -31.51 16.65 -0.43
C LYS A 70 -30.96 15.92 0.79
N ASN A 71 -31.82 15.59 1.75
CA ASN A 71 -31.43 14.77 2.90
C ASN A 71 -31.12 13.34 2.47
N ILE A 72 -29.93 12.80 2.86
CA ILE A 72 -29.50 11.44 2.48
C ILE A 72 -30.43 10.35 3.00
N GLY A 73 -31.03 10.53 4.16
CA GLY A 73 -31.99 9.57 4.75
C GLY A 73 -33.28 9.41 3.99
N GLU A 74 -33.61 10.38 3.12
CA GLU A 74 -34.82 10.41 2.30
C GLU A 74 -34.56 10.00 0.85
N GLN A 75 -33.30 9.84 0.46
CA GLN A 75 -32.90 9.47 -0.90
C GLN A 75 -32.64 7.98 -1.02
N GLU A 76 -33.10 7.40 -2.12
CA GLU A 76 -32.67 6.06 -2.51
C GLU A 76 -31.20 6.04 -2.90
N LEU A 77 -30.46 4.99 -2.51
CA LEU A 77 -29.01 4.88 -2.72
C LEU A 77 -28.61 5.01 -4.20
N TYR A 78 -29.43 4.47 -5.12
CA TYR A 78 -29.17 4.57 -6.56
C TYR A 78 -29.23 6.01 -7.09
N SER A 79 -30.06 6.87 -6.49
CA SER A 79 -30.13 8.28 -6.89
C SER A 79 -28.89 9.07 -6.45
N LEU A 80 -28.31 8.71 -5.30
CA LEU A 80 -27.05 9.27 -4.82
C LEU A 80 -25.85 8.86 -5.68
N ALA A 81 -25.85 7.65 -6.22
CA ALA A 81 -24.78 7.15 -7.07
C ALA A 81 -24.54 7.98 -8.35
N GLY A 82 -25.59 8.68 -8.86
CA GLY A 82 -25.44 9.62 -9.97
C GLY A 82 -24.85 10.97 -9.58
N VAL A 83 -24.88 11.32 -8.29
CA VAL A 83 -24.40 12.62 -7.76
C VAL A 83 -23.02 12.48 -7.11
N VAL A 84 -22.80 11.39 -6.37
CA VAL A 84 -21.60 11.11 -5.59
C VAL A 84 -20.90 9.88 -6.14
N GLY A 85 -19.75 10.06 -6.76
CA GLY A 85 -18.88 8.98 -7.20
C GLY A 85 -17.88 8.63 -6.11
N SER A 86 -17.75 7.35 -5.77
CA SER A 86 -16.84 6.89 -4.72
C SER A 86 -15.75 5.97 -5.28
N VAL A 87 -14.50 6.25 -4.95
CA VAL A 87 -13.35 5.38 -5.18
C VAL A 87 -12.92 4.83 -3.84
N PHE A 88 -13.05 3.51 -3.65
CA PHE A 88 -12.75 2.85 -2.38
C PHE A 88 -11.26 2.53 -2.22
N GLN A 89 -10.83 2.34 -0.98
CA GLN A 89 -9.46 1.98 -0.61
C GLN A 89 -8.93 0.76 -1.37
N ASN A 90 -9.77 -0.25 -1.58
CA ASN A 90 -9.43 -1.43 -2.37
C ASN A 90 -10.25 -1.44 -3.67
N PRO A 91 -9.64 -1.12 -4.82
CA PRO A 91 -10.35 -1.12 -6.10
C PRO A 91 -11.02 -2.44 -6.45
N ARG A 92 -10.45 -3.58 -6.00
CA ARG A 92 -11.01 -4.91 -6.26
C ARG A 92 -12.40 -5.11 -5.66
N SER A 93 -12.69 -4.47 -4.53
CA SER A 93 -14.00 -4.57 -3.89
C SER A 93 -15.07 -3.71 -4.59
N GLN A 94 -14.66 -2.87 -5.54
CA GLN A 94 -15.54 -1.98 -6.30
C GLN A 94 -15.94 -2.56 -7.65
N PHE A 95 -15.16 -3.50 -8.22
CA PHE A 95 -15.37 -4.03 -9.55
C PHE A 95 -16.50 -5.05 -9.61
N PHE A 96 -17.34 -4.91 -10.62
CA PHE A 96 -18.47 -5.79 -10.95
C PHE A 96 -18.25 -6.57 -12.24
N SER A 97 -17.38 -6.07 -13.13
CA SER A 97 -17.07 -6.71 -14.40
C SER A 97 -15.81 -7.56 -14.34
N VAL A 98 -15.56 -8.36 -15.36
CA VAL A 98 -14.34 -9.18 -15.48
C VAL A 98 -13.27 -8.50 -16.34
N ASP A 99 -13.66 -7.51 -17.13
CA ASP A 99 -12.81 -6.76 -18.04
C ASP A 99 -12.97 -5.25 -17.87
N THR A 100 -12.00 -4.52 -18.40
CA THR A 100 -11.89 -3.06 -18.26
C THR A 100 -12.96 -2.30 -19.00
N ASP A 101 -13.42 -2.80 -20.14
CA ASP A 101 -14.41 -2.15 -20.98
C ASP A 101 -15.79 -2.20 -20.33
N GLY A 102 -16.18 -3.37 -19.85
CA GLY A 102 -17.40 -3.59 -19.11
C GLY A 102 -17.42 -2.80 -17.80
N GLU A 103 -16.29 -2.71 -17.08
CA GLU A 103 -16.23 -1.96 -15.83
C GLU A 103 -16.49 -0.45 -16.02
N ILE A 104 -15.96 0.16 -17.09
CA ILE A 104 -16.19 1.58 -17.37
C ILE A 104 -17.64 1.84 -17.77
N THR A 105 -18.29 0.91 -18.46
CA THR A 105 -19.69 1.08 -18.91
C THR A 105 -20.71 0.65 -17.87
N PHE A 106 -20.33 -0.13 -16.87
CA PHE A 106 -21.21 -0.71 -15.87
C PHE A 106 -22.13 0.33 -15.18
N GLY A 107 -21.56 1.42 -14.66
CA GLY A 107 -22.33 2.46 -14.01
C GLY A 107 -23.35 3.15 -14.95
N PRO A 108 -22.91 3.67 -16.12
CA PRO A 108 -23.79 4.23 -17.13
C PRO A 108 -24.91 3.30 -17.61
N GLU A 109 -24.65 2.00 -17.75
CA GLU A 109 -25.64 0.98 -18.11
C GLU A 109 -26.69 0.81 -17.01
N ASN A 110 -26.25 0.74 -15.74
CA ASN A 110 -27.16 0.55 -14.60
C ASN A 110 -28.11 1.72 -14.35
N ILE A 111 -27.69 2.95 -14.69
CA ILE A 111 -28.59 4.12 -14.63
C ILE A 111 -29.45 4.28 -15.89
N GLY A 112 -29.39 3.33 -16.84
CA GLY A 112 -30.25 3.25 -18.00
C GLY A 112 -29.96 4.28 -19.09
N LEU A 113 -28.70 4.72 -19.28
CA LEU A 113 -28.34 5.64 -20.35
C LEU A 113 -28.48 5.00 -21.73
N PRO A 114 -28.82 5.80 -22.76
CA PRO A 114 -28.80 5.35 -24.15
C PRO A 114 -27.40 4.89 -24.57
N LYS A 115 -27.33 3.86 -25.41
CA LYS A 115 -26.07 3.27 -25.89
C LYS A 115 -25.09 4.30 -26.47
N GLU A 116 -25.59 5.27 -27.20
CA GLU A 116 -24.77 6.33 -27.83
C GLU A 116 -24.07 7.19 -26.75
N GLU A 117 -24.81 7.55 -25.71
CA GLU A 117 -24.28 8.33 -24.58
C GLU A 117 -23.25 7.52 -23.78
N ILE A 118 -23.50 6.22 -23.55
CA ILE A 118 -22.54 5.31 -22.90
C ILE A 118 -21.23 5.28 -23.67
N LEU A 119 -21.28 5.05 -25.00
CA LEU A 119 -20.09 4.99 -25.84
C LEU A 119 -19.34 6.33 -25.88
N LYS A 120 -20.06 7.44 -25.89
CA LYS A 120 -19.48 8.80 -25.83
C LYS A 120 -18.76 9.02 -24.52
N ARG A 121 -19.38 8.70 -23.37
CA ARG A 121 -18.77 8.84 -22.04
C ARG A 121 -17.54 7.94 -21.90
N LYS A 122 -17.63 6.68 -22.30
CA LYS A 122 -16.51 5.75 -22.33
C LYS A 122 -15.32 6.32 -23.11
N LYS A 123 -15.55 6.81 -24.33
CA LYS A 123 -14.50 7.41 -25.17
C LYS A 123 -13.84 8.62 -24.51
N ASN A 124 -14.64 9.49 -23.88
CA ASN A 124 -14.14 10.68 -23.19
C ASN A 124 -13.26 10.28 -22.00
N VAL A 125 -13.73 9.38 -21.12
CA VAL A 125 -13.00 8.89 -19.97
C VAL A 125 -11.69 8.21 -20.37
N ILE A 126 -11.70 7.35 -21.38
CA ILE A 126 -10.48 6.70 -21.91
C ILE A 126 -9.45 7.74 -22.35
N THR A 127 -9.90 8.82 -22.96
CA THR A 127 -9.01 9.88 -23.45
C THR A 127 -8.50 10.74 -22.31
N GLU A 128 -9.39 11.23 -21.45
CA GLU A 128 -9.07 12.15 -20.36
C GLU A 128 -8.15 11.53 -19.29
N LEU A 129 -8.39 10.26 -18.95
CA LEU A 129 -7.61 9.55 -17.93
C LEU A 129 -6.46 8.71 -18.53
N ASN A 130 -6.25 8.78 -19.84
CA ASN A 130 -5.21 8.04 -20.57
C ASN A 130 -5.27 6.52 -20.28
N LEU A 131 -6.43 5.90 -20.58
CA LEU A 131 -6.69 4.48 -20.30
C LEU A 131 -6.54 3.57 -21.54
N ARG A 132 -6.10 4.09 -22.69
CA ARG A 132 -6.07 3.33 -23.97
C ARG A 132 -5.38 1.97 -23.84
N ASP A 133 -4.21 1.95 -23.21
CA ASP A 133 -3.39 0.74 -23.08
C ASP A 133 -3.98 -0.28 -22.08
N LEU A 134 -5.00 0.12 -21.35
CA LEU A 134 -5.70 -0.72 -20.37
C LEU A 134 -6.99 -1.32 -20.93
N MET A 135 -7.47 -0.87 -22.10
CA MET A 135 -8.72 -1.36 -22.66
C MET A 135 -8.59 -2.78 -23.19
N ASN A 136 -9.71 -3.52 -23.25
CA ASN A 136 -9.79 -4.91 -23.68
C ASN A 136 -8.89 -5.86 -22.86
N ARG A 137 -8.65 -5.56 -21.58
CA ARG A 137 -7.85 -6.40 -20.68
C ARG A 137 -8.70 -6.96 -19.55
N SER A 138 -8.31 -8.14 -19.08
CA SER A 138 -8.89 -8.71 -17.86
C SER A 138 -8.50 -7.89 -16.63
N LEU A 139 -9.46 -7.55 -15.77
CA LEU A 139 -9.22 -6.85 -14.50
C LEU A 139 -8.32 -7.65 -13.56
N PHE A 140 -8.27 -8.98 -13.70
CA PHE A 140 -7.42 -9.84 -12.86
C PHE A 140 -5.94 -9.71 -13.19
N GLU A 141 -5.61 -9.34 -14.45
CA GLU A 141 -4.23 -9.19 -14.92
C GLU A 141 -3.63 -7.81 -14.63
N LEU A 142 -4.46 -6.85 -14.22
CA LEU A 142 -4.01 -5.49 -13.95
C LEU A 142 -3.20 -5.40 -12.63
N SER A 143 -2.17 -4.56 -12.65
CA SER A 143 -1.46 -4.12 -11.46
C SER A 143 -2.35 -3.27 -10.54
N GLY A 144 -1.93 -3.01 -9.30
CA GLY A 144 -2.68 -2.17 -8.36
C GLY A 144 -2.93 -0.75 -8.88
N GLY A 145 -1.94 -0.12 -9.50
CA GLY A 145 -2.07 1.22 -10.08
C GLY A 145 -3.00 1.25 -11.31
N GLU A 146 -2.92 0.24 -12.17
CA GLU A 146 -3.84 0.10 -13.30
C GLU A 146 -5.29 -0.11 -12.85
N LYS A 147 -5.50 -0.96 -11.82
CA LYS A 147 -6.82 -1.12 -11.19
C LYS A 147 -7.36 0.19 -10.63
N GLN A 148 -6.53 0.98 -9.98
CA GLN A 148 -6.91 2.29 -9.45
C GLN A 148 -7.34 3.24 -10.56
N LYS A 149 -6.63 3.26 -11.70
CA LYS A 149 -7.01 4.05 -12.87
C LYS A 149 -8.38 3.62 -13.43
N ILE A 150 -8.63 2.32 -13.53
CA ILE A 150 -9.94 1.81 -14.02
C ILE A 150 -11.04 2.16 -13.02
N ALA A 151 -10.81 2.05 -11.71
CA ALA A 151 -11.77 2.48 -10.69
C ALA A 151 -12.09 3.98 -10.79
N CYS A 152 -11.09 4.82 -11.01
CA CYS A 152 -11.31 6.24 -11.31
C CYS A 152 -12.10 6.42 -12.62
N GLY A 153 -11.82 5.62 -13.64
CA GLY A 153 -12.52 5.65 -14.92
C GLY A 153 -13.99 5.27 -14.83
N SER A 154 -14.32 4.21 -14.08
CA SER A 154 -15.71 3.76 -13.89
C SER A 154 -16.53 4.82 -13.14
N VAL A 155 -15.94 5.47 -12.13
CA VAL A 155 -16.56 6.59 -11.42
C VAL A 155 -16.74 7.81 -12.34
N ALA A 156 -15.72 8.18 -13.10
CA ALA A 156 -15.78 9.33 -14.00
C ALA A 156 -16.84 9.18 -15.11
N ALA A 157 -17.12 7.95 -15.55
CA ALA A 157 -18.12 7.67 -16.59
C ALA A 157 -19.56 8.02 -16.16
N LEU A 158 -19.83 8.07 -14.85
CA LEU A 158 -21.11 8.54 -14.29
C LEU A 158 -21.24 10.07 -14.31
N LEU A 159 -20.13 10.80 -14.51
CA LEU A 159 -20.06 12.27 -14.45
C LEU A 159 -20.54 12.86 -13.11
N PRO A 160 -20.18 12.31 -11.96
CA PRO A 160 -20.68 12.80 -10.67
C PRO A 160 -20.22 14.23 -10.43
N HIS A 161 -21.00 14.99 -9.63
CA HIS A 161 -20.61 16.32 -9.17
C HIS A 161 -19.66 16.28 -7.98
N ILE A 162 -19.81 15.26 -7.13
CA ILE A 162 -19.03 15.04 -5.93
C ILE A 162 -18.21 13.76 -6.11
N ILE A 163 -16.93 13.80 -5.79
CA ILE A 163 -16.03 12.65 -5.86
C ILE A 163 -15.43 12.39 -4.49
N LEU A 164 -15.63 11.19 -3.99
CA LEU A 164 -15.03 10.71 -2.74
C LEU A 164 -13.89 9.74 -3.05
N LEU A 165 -12.76 9.93 -2.41
CA LEU A 165 -11.58 9.06 -2.51
C LEU A 165 -11.19 8.62 -1.10
N ASP A 166 -11.33 7.33 -0.80
CA ASP A 166 -11.00 6.78 0.52
C ASP A 166 -9.65 6.05 0.44
N GLU A 167 -8.61 6.66 0.99
CA GLU A 167 -7.21 6.20 0.99
C GLU A 167 -6.72 5.69 -0.37
N PRO A 168 -6.90 6.46 -1.46
CA PRO A 168 -6.69 5.99 -2.81
C PRO A 168 -5.23 5.66 -3.14
N SER A 169 -4.25 6.11 -2.34
CA SER A 169 -2.82 5.88 -2.56
C SER A 169 -2.24 4.68 -1.80
N SER A 170 -3.01 4.01 -0.95
CA SER A 170 -2.49 3.05 0.04
C SER A 170 -1.63 1.92 -0.54
N ASN A 171 -1.97 1.41 -1.73
CA ASN A 171 -1.28 0.30 -2.40
C ASN A 171 -0.57 0.72 -3.70
N LEU A 172 -0.36 2.01 -3.90
CA LEU A 172 0.19 2.55 -5.13
C LEU A 172 1.71 2.78 -5.02
N ASP A 173 2.41 2.48 -6.11
CA ASP A 173 3.79 2.90 -6.30
C ASP A 173 3.87 4.39 -6.67
N TRP A 174 5.08 4.92 -6.71
CA TRP A 174 5.34 6.32 -7.01
C TRP A 174 4.75 6.78 -8.35
N SER A 175 4.85 5.95 -9.38
CA SER A 175 4.31 6.24 -10.71
C SER A 175 2.79 6.33 -10.69
N ALA A 176 2.14 5.37 -10.04
CA ALA A 176 0.69 5.34 -9.91
C ALA A 176 0.15 6.51 -9.06
N ILE A 177 0.87 6.93 -8.00
CA ILE A 177 0.51 8.13 -7.22
C ILE A 177 0.61 9.39 -8.08
N ARG A 178 1.63 9.54 -8.92
CA ARG A 178 1.73 10.67 -9.86
C ARG A 178 0.55 10.70 -10.84
N ASP A 179 0.11 9.55 -11.32
CA ASP A 179 -1.02 9.46 -12.23
C ASP A 179 -2.35 9.76 -11.51
N LEU A 180 -2.54 9.22 -10.30
CA LEU A 180 -3.68 9.57 -9.44
C LEU A 180 -3.75 11.08 -9.18
N ARG A 181 -2.60 11.70 -8.88
CA ARG A 181 -2.51 13.15 -8.68
C ARG A 181 -2.95 13.94 -9.93
N LYS A 182 -2.59 13.48 -11.15
CA LYS A 182 -3.05 14.11 -12.41
C LYS A 182 -4.57 14.00 -12.55
N ILE A 183 -5.15 12.85 -12.21
CA ILE A 183 -6.60 12.61 -12.25
C ILE A 183 -7.32 13.57 -11.29
N ILE A 184 -6.85 13.68 -10.05
CA ILE A 184 -7.44 14.59 -9.04
C ILE A 184 -7.36 16.04 -9.52
N LYS A 185 -6.21 16.48 -10.06
CA LYS A 185 -6.07 17.82 -10.63
C LYS A 185 -7.02 18.08 -11.81
N LEU A 186 -7.22 17.08 -12.68
CA LEU A 186 -8.15 17.16 -13.79
C LEU A 186 -9.58 17.38 -13.26
N TRP A 187 -10.02 16.59 -12.31
CA TRP A 187 -11.35 16.71 -11.72
C TRP A 187 -11.55 18.06 -11.01
N LYS A 188 -10.54 18.54 -10.27
CA LYS A 188 -10.57 19.87 -9.66
C LYS A 188 -10.75 20.97 -10.72
N ASN A 189 -9.99 20.90 -11.82
CA ASN A 189 -10.08 21.86 -12.92
C ASN A 189 -11.44 21.79 -13.66
N GLN A 190 -12.12 20.65 -13.61
CA GLN A 190 -13.48 20.46 -14.12
C GLN A 190 -14.56 21.00 -13.15
N GLY A 191 -14.17 21.59 -12.02
CA GLY A 191 -15.09 22.13 -11.01
C GLY A 191 -15.80 21.06 -10.18
N LYS A 192 -15.24 19.85 -10.06
CA LYS A 192 -15.80 18.81 -9.19
C LYS A 192 -15.51 19.14 -7.73
N THR A 193 -16.48 18.85 -6.85
CA THR A 193 -16.27 18.82 -5.40
C THR A 193 -15.57 17.52 -5.04
N ILE A 194 -14.41 17.59 -4.39
CA ILE A 194 -13.58 16.41 -4.13
C ILE A 194 -13.33 16.29 -2.63
N ILE A 195 -13.61 15.13 -2.06
CA ILE A 195 -13.29 14.80 -0.67
C ILE A 195 -12.32 13.60 -0.69
N ILE A 196 -11.16 13.77 -0.08
CA ILE A 196 -10.11 12.76 -0.06
C ILE A 196 -9.78 12.42 1.39
N SER A 197 -9.94 11.16 1.77
CA SER A 197 -9.38 10.60 3.01
C SER A 197 -7.99 10.07 2.70
N GLU A 198 -6.95 10.51 3.42
CA GLU A 198 -5.57 10.11 3.07
C GLU A 198 -4.62 10.15 4.28
N HIS A 199 -3.61 9.27 4.22
CA HIS A 199 -2.46 9.26 5.14
C HIS A 199 -1.20 9.83 4.48
N ARG A 200 -0.99 9.63 3.17
CA ARG A 200 0.13 10.19 2.42
C ARG A 200 -0.23 11.59 1.92
N LEU A 201 0.33 12.63 2.52
CA LEU A 201 -0.13 14.01 2.33
C LEU A 201 0.65 14.77 1.25
N TRP A 202 1.91 14.38 1.02
CA TRP A 202 2.87 15.11 0.19
C TRP A 202 2.41 15.35 -1.26
N TYR A 203 1.64 14.43 -1.84
CA TYR A 203 1.21 14.55 -3.23
C TYR A 203 -0.04 15.41 -3.42
N LEU A 204 -0.71 15.80 -2.32
CA LEU A 204 -1.96 16.57 -2.32
C LEU A 204 -1.77 18.03 -1.90
N LYS A 205 -0.67 18.41 -1.26
CA LYS A 205 -0.47 19.68 -0.58
C LYS A 205 -0.77 20.93 -1.41
N ASP A 206 -0.62 20.88 -2.73
CA ASP A 206 -0.89 21.97 -3.68
C ASP A 206 -2.20 21.81 -4.48
N ILE A 207 -3.00 20.80 -4.16
CA ILE A 207 -4.28 20.50 -4.83
C ILE A 207 -5.46 20.83 -3.93
N ILE A 208 -5.34 20.56 -2.64
CA ILE A 208 -6.39 20.76 -1.64
C ILE A 208 -6.66 22.25 -1.41
N ASP A 209 -7.88 22.59 -1.04
CA ASP A 209 -8.26 23.95 -0.62
C ASP A 209 -8.38 24.04 0.90
N ARG A 210 -8.85 22.95 1.54
CA ARG A 210 -9.08 22.87 2.98
C ARG A 210 -8.75 21.48 3.51
N VAL A 211 -8.30 21.44 4.77
CA VAL A 211 -7.96 20.22 5.49
C VAL A 211 -8.78 20.12 6.75
N LEU A 212 -9.41 18.98 6.96
CA LEU A 212 -10.15 18.63 8.16
C LEU A 212 -9.40 17.54 8.92
N TYR A 213 -8.95 17.85 10.13
CA TYR A 213 -8.31 16.88 11.01
C TYR A 213 -9.36 16.27 11.94
N LEU A 214 -9.49 14.95 11.83
CA LEU A 214 -10.41 14.16 12.63
C LEU A 214 -9.67 13.45 13.75
N GLU A 215 -10.23 13.53 14.95
CA GLU A 215 -9.80 12.78 16.12
C GLU A 215 -11.01 12.24 16.88
N GLN A 216 -11.00 10.95 17.21
CA GLN A 216 -12.05 10.25 17.99
C GLN A 216 -13.50 10.52 17.52
N GLY A 217 -13.70 10.70 16.22
CA GLY A 217 -15.01 10.92 15.60
C GLY A 217 -15.44 12.38 15.52
N GLU A 218 -14.59 13.32 15.89
CA GLU A 218 -14.85 14.76 15.87
C GLU A 218 -13.90 15.47 14.89
N ILE A 219 -14.33 16.59 14.29
CA ILE A 219 -13.47 17.50 13.55
C ILE A 219 -12.83 18.45 14.57
N VAL A 220 -11.55 18.26 14.86
CA VAL A 220 -10.84 19.02 15.91
C VAL A 220 -10.16 20.25 15.34
N HIS A 221 -9.60 20.14 14.12
CA HIS A 221 -8.95 21.25 13.45
C HIS A 221 -9.42 21.36 12.01
N GLU A 222 -9.43 22.61 11.55
CA GLU A 222 -9.69 22.97 10.17
C GLU A 222 -8.63 23.97 9.71
N TRP A 223 -7.95 23.68 8.59
CA TRP A 223 -6.91 24.54 8.04
C TRP A 223 -7.19 24.88 6.58
N THR A 224 -6.87 26.10 6.17
CA THR A 224 -6.71 26.43 4.75
C THR A 224 -5.46 25.74 4.21
N GLN A 225 -5.36 25.64 2.88
CA GLN A 225 -4.20 25.05 2.21
C GLN A 225 -2.89 25.75 2.63
N GLU A 226 -2.88 27.08 2.68
CA GLU A 226 -1.68 27.87 3.05
C GLU A 226 -1.26 27.58 4.50
N ARG A 227 -2.21 27.54 5.44
CA ARG A 227 -1.92 27.26 6.85
C ARG A 227 -1.40 25.83 7.04
N PHE A 228 -2.01 24.87 6.35
CA PHE A 228 -1.59 23.48 6.40
C PHE A 228 -0.20 23.27 5.81
N ALA A 229 0.09 23.90 4.65
CA ALA A 229 1.40 23.84 4.01
C ALA A 229 2.53 24.49 4.82
N ALA A 230 2.18 25.40 5.74
CA ALA A 230 3.11 26.09 6.63
C ALA A 230 3.38 25.34 7.95
N LEU A 231 2.69 24.22 8.22
CA LEU A 231 2.96 23.40 9.41
C LEU A 231 4.37 22.79 9.32
N SER A 232 5.10 22.87 10.40
CA SER A 232 6.41 22.22 10.54
C SER A 232 6.27 20.71 10.71
N ASP A 233 7.30 19.94 10.41
CA ASP A 233 7.31 18.50 10.60
C ASP A 233 7.07 18.12 12.07
N SER A 234 7.49 18.95 13.04
CA SER A 234 7.21 18.75 14.46
C SER A 234 5.72 18.95 14.81
N GLU A 235 5.07 19.95 14.21
CA GLU A 235 3.62 20.15 14.37
C GLU A 235 2.84 19.01 13.73
N LEU A 236 3.17 18.60 12.51
CA LEU A 236 2.56 17.44 11.85
C LEU A 236 2.70 16.17 12.69
N ALA A 237 3.89 15.91 13.22
CA ALA A 237 4.15 14.77 14.09
C ALA A 237 3.31 14.80 15.39
N SER A 238 3.05 15.99 15.97
CA SER A 238 2.17 16.13 17.13
C SER A 238 0.71 15.76 16.85
N TYR A 239 0.27 15.92 15.60
CA TYR A 239 -1.03 15.45 15.10
C TYR A 239 -1.00 14.02 14.57
N GLU A 240 0.08 13.28 14.73
CA GLU A 240 0.30 11.95 14.14
C GLU A 240 0.10 11.94 12.61
N LEU A 241 0.46 13.04 11.94
CA LEU A 241 0.38 13.20 10.49
C LEU A 241 1.74 12.99 9.83
N ARG A 242 1.72 12.44 8.62
CA ARG A 242 2.92 12.24 7.79
C ARG A 242 3.46 13.59 7.27
N PRO A 243 4.77 13.70 7.01
CA PRO A 243 5.38 14.92 6.51
C PRO A 243 4.81 15.33 5.15
N LEU A 244 4.73 16.65 4.92
CA LEU A 244 4.31 17.23 3.64
C LEU A 244 5.44 17.35 2.62
N ASN A 245 6.69 17.31 3.08
CA ASN A 245 7.86 17.39 2.25
C ASN A 245 8.71 16.13 2.42
N LEU A 246 9.03 15.50 1.30
CA LEU A 246 9.96 14.38 1.28
C LEU A 246 11.38 14.90 1.04
N GLU A 247 12.39 14.28 1.65
CA GLU A 247 13.78 14.59 1.36
C GLU A 247 14.11 14.33 -0.11
N GLU A 248 14.88 15.24 -0.72
CA GLU A 248 15.18 15.21 -2.16
C GLU A 248 15.82 13.89 -2.61
N ARG A 249 16.71 13.32 -1.79
CA ARG A 249 17.35 12.02 -2.05
C ARG A 249 16.34 10.88 -2.23
N TYR A 250 15.23 10.87 -1.46
CA TYR A 250 14.20 9.86 -1.61
C TYR A 250 13.30 10.13 -2.80
N ILE A 251 13.01 11.42 -3.09
CA ILE A 251 12.31 11.79 -4.32
C ILE A 251 13.08 11.24 -5.52
N GLN A 252 14.38 11.46 -5.58
CA GLN A 252 15.23 10.96 -6.67
C GLN A 252 15.28 9.42 -6.70
N ALA A 253 15.44 8.77 -5.54
CA ALA A 253 15.47 7.32 -5.43
C ALA A 253 14.16 6.66 -5.93
N PHE A 254 13.01 7.24 -5.65
CA PHE A 254 11.70 6.69 -6.03
C PHE A 254 11.21 7.16 -7.40
N SER A 255 11.54 8.38 -7.85
CA SER A 255 11.00 9.00 -9.07
C SER A 255 11.87 8.82 -10.32
N GLY A 256 13.16 8.50 -10.18
CA GLY A 256 14.10 8.47 -11.31
C GLY A 256 13.71 7.43 -12.35
N ASP A 257 13.53 7.84 -13.60
CA ASP A 257 13.46 6.97 -14.77
C ASP A 257 14.89 6.52 -15.12
N MET A 258 15.37 5.48 -14.45
CA MET A 258 16.69 4.92 -14.76
C MET A 258 16.59 4.04 -15.99
N VAL A 259 17.16 4.49 -17.09
CA VAL A 259 17.39 3.64 -18.28
C VAL A 259 18.69 2.85 -18.01
N ILE A 260 18.55 1.55 -17.87
CA ILE A 260 19.68 0.64 -17.67
C ILE A 260 20.43 0.48 -19.00
N THR A 261 21.73 0.74 -19.01
CA THR A 261 22.59 0.47 -20.16
C THR A 261 23.44 -0.77 -19.92
N ASP A 262 23.89 -1.44 -21.01
CA ASP A 262 24.79 -2.62 -20.90
C ASP A 262 26.07 -2.30 -20.11
N LYS A 263 26.57 -1.06 -20.19
CA LYS A 263 27.74 -0.60 -19.40
C LYS A 263 27.51 -0.61 -17.90
N ASP A 264 26.27 -0.48 -17.46
CA ASP A 264 25.93 -0.52 -16.04
C ASP A 264 25.88 -1.96 -15.54
N ILE A 265 25.51 -2.91 -16.41
CA ILE A 265 25.53 -4.35 -16.12
C ILE A 265 26.97 -4.84 -15.94
N ASP A 266 27.89 -4.38 -16.78
CA ASP A 266 29.33 -4.73 -16.71
C ASP A 266 29.97 -4.27 -15.40
N LYS A 267 29.68 -3.06 -14.92
CA LYS A 267 30.17 -2.53 -13.64
C LYS A 267 29.77 -3.37 -12.41
N ILE A 268 28.64 -4.10 -12.49
CA ILE A 268 28.20 -5.00 -11.41
C ILE A 268 29.02 -6.28 -11.45
N SER A 269 29.39 -6.75 -12.63
CA SER A 269 30.23 -7.95 -12.83
C SER A 269 31.64 -7.74 -12.28
N ASP A 270 32.22 -6.56 -12.47
CA ASP A 270 33.57 -6.23 -12.00
C ASP A 270 33.69 -6.17 -10.46
N LYS A 271 32.62 -5.83 -9.75
CA LYS A 271 32.58 -5.91 -8.27
C LYS A 271 32.66 -7.36 -7.74
N LYS A 272 32.48 -8.36 -8.60
CA LYS A 272 32.60 -9.79 -8.24
C LYS A 272 34.00 -10.21 -7.77
N GLU A 273 35.06 -9.64 -8.34
CA GLU A 273 36.44 -10.04 -8.06
C GLU A 273 37.01 -9.47 -6.75
N ILE A 274 36.58 -8.28 -6.33
CA ILE A 274 37.15 -7.59 -5.17
C ILE A 274 36.70 -8.18 -3.82
N LEU A 275 35.72 -9.05 -3.78
CA LEU A 275 35.00 -9.49 -2.56
C LEU A 275 35.36 -10.89 -2.06
N GLY A 276 36.43 -11.53 -2.59
CA GLY A 276 36.89 -12.85 -2.13
C GLY A 276 37.27 -12.92 -0.64
N GLU A 277 37.77 -11.84 -0.05
CA GLU A 277 38.19 -11.76 1.35
C GLU A 277 37.12 -11.22 2.32
N LEU A 278 36.02 -10.64 1.84
CA LEU A 278 35.02 -9.95 2.65
C LEU A 278 33.75 -10.78 2.95
N GLN A 279 33.80 -12.12 2.93
CA GLN A 279 32.62 -12.96 3.14
C GLN A 279 32.17 -13.08 4.61
N LYS A 280 33.00 -12.71 5.56
CA LYS A 280 32.66 -12.77 6.99
C LYS A 280 31.70 -11.63 7.38
N LYS A 281 30.72 -11.94 8.20
CA LYS A 281 29.66 -11.01 8.68
C LYS A 281 28.81 -10.41 7.55
N ARG A 282 28.58 -11.15 6.47
CA ARG A 282 27.76 -10.73 5.33
C ARG A 282 26.84 -11.82 4.83
N ILE A 283 25.73 -11.37 4.26
CA ILE A 283 24.90 -12.15 3.35
C ILE A 283 25.37 -11.82 1.94
N VAL A 284 25.69 -12.83 1.15
CA VAL A 284 26.12 -12.66 -0.24
C VAL A 284 25.23 -13.48 -1.15
N ILE A 285 24.64 -12.82 -2.13
CA ILE A 285 23.77 -13.39 -3.15
C ILE A 285 24.51 -13.32 -4.48
N LYS A 286 24.66 -14.47 -5.17
CA LYS A 286 25.36 -14.56 -6.46
C LYS A 286 24.50 -15.30 -7.48
N ASP A 287 24.46 -14.76 -8.69
CA ASP A 287 23.84 -15.37 -9.86
C ASP A 287 22.41 -15.85 -9.60
N LEU A 288 21.58 -14.98 -8.95
CA LEU A 288 20.20 -15.29 -8.63
C LEU A 288 19.31 -14.96 -9.84
N TYR A 289 18.74 -16.00 -10.46
CA TYR A 289 17.87 -15.91 -11.63
C TYR A 289 16.57 -16.65 -11.38
N PHE A 290 15.47 -16.07 -11.86
CA PHE A 290 14.13 -16.67 -11.74
C PHE A 290 13.23 -16.29 -12.91
N THR A 291 12.33 -17.20 -13.31
CA THR A 291 11.24 -16.95 -14.25
C THR A 291 9.99 -17.73 -13.86
N TYR A 292 8.81 -17.11 -14.00
CA TYR A 292 7.52 -17.77 -13.78
C TYR A 292 7.12 -18.70 -14.93
N THR A 293 7.62 -18.48 -16.14
CA THR A 293 7.34 -19.28 -17.33
C THR A 293 8.61 -20.03 -17.77
N PRO A 294 8.95 -21.16 -17.14
CA PRO A 294 10.06 -21.96 -17.61
C PRO A 294 9.69 -22.52 -19.00
N LYS A 295 10.40 -22.06 -20.04
CA LYS A 295 10.30 -22.71 -21.35
C LYS A 295 10.63 -24.19 -21.16
N LYS A 296 9.98 -25.11 -21.94
CA LYS A 296 10.12 -26.57 -21.87
C LYS A 296 11.55 -27.16 -21.82
N TYR A 297 12.56 -26.32 -21.94
CA TYR A 297 14.00 -26.67 -21.93
C TYR A 297 14.61 -26.93 -20.54
N LEU A 298 13.92 -26.65 -19.43
CA LEU A 298 14.45 -26.86 -18.06
C LEU A 298 14.44 -28.31 -17.60
N PHE A 299 13.90 -29.26 -18.37
CA PHE A 299 13.94 -30.70 -18.06
C PHE A 299 15.31 -31.36 -18.29
N PHE A 300 16.22 -30.74 -19.01
CA PHE A 300 17.59 -31.20 -19.15
C PHE A 300 18.52 -30.28 -18.35
N LYS A 301 19.23 -30.82 -17.38
CA LYS A 301 20.25 -30.26 -16.46
C LYS A 301 21.30 -29.30 -17.10
N LYS A 302 20.95 -28.47 -18.07
CA LYS A 302 21.85 -27.44 -18.59
C LYS A 302 21.64 -26.16 -17.76
N ARG A 303 22.73 -25.64 -17.16
CA ARG A 303 22.82 -24.32 -16.60
C ARG A 303 22.22 -23.33 -17.61
N LEU A 304 21.34 -22.42 -17.13
CA LEU A 304 20.88 -21.29 -17.93
C LEU A 304 22.11 -20.60 -18.52
N SER A 305 22.16 -20.54 -19.86
CA SER A 305 23.22 -19.77 -20.53
C SER A 305 22.88 -18.28 -20.38
N PRO A 306 23.88 -17.38 -20.46
CA PRO A 306 23.63 -15.92 -20.46
C PRO A 306 22.64 -15.47 -21.53
N VAL A 307 22.51 -16.23 -22.64
CA VAL A 307 21.57 -15.96 -23.76
C VAL A 307 20.11 -16.17 -23.34
N ASP A 308 19.82 -17.06 -22.40
CA ASP A 308 18.45 -17.25 -21.86
C ASP A 308 18.07 -16.20 -20.81
N ALA A 309 19.00 -15.32 -20.47
CA ALA A 309 18.79 -14.25 -19.48
C ALA A 309 17.68 -13.28 -19.89
N ASP A 310 17.41 -13.05 -21.18
CA ASP A 310 16.39 -12.10 -21.65
C ASP A 310 14.94 -12.47 -21.34
N SER A 311 14.69 -13.71 -20.92
CA SER A 311 13.37 -14.18 -20.52
C SER A 311 13.19 -14.26 -18.98
N CYS A 312 14.17 -13.86 -18.19
CA CYS A 312 14.10 -13.95 -16.73
C CYS A 312 13.28 -12.80 -16.12
N THR A 313 12.41 -13.12 -15.17
CA THR A 313 11.67 -12.14 -14.35
C THR A 313 12.58 -11.45 -13.34
N LEU A 314 13.64 -12.15 -12.88
CA LEU A 314 14.58 -11.66 -11.87
C LEU A 314 16.01 -11.99 -12.29
N ARG A 315 16.90 -11.00 -12.16
CA ARG A 315 18.34 -11.11 -12.54
C ARG A 315 19.17 -10.34 -11.54
N ILE A 316 19.76 -11.04 -10.59
CA ILE A 316 20.64 -10.45 -9.58
C ILE A 316 22.02 -11.12 -9.69
N PRO A 317 22.93 -10.59 -10.50
CA PRO A 317 24.28 -11.15 -10.66
C PRO A 317 25.05 -11.15 -9.34
N PHE A 318 24.91 -10.06 -8.58
CA PHE A 318 25.55 -9.91 -7.28
C PHE A 318 24.80 -8.93 -6.40
N LEU A 319 24.66 -9.29 -5.12
CA LEU A 319 24.16 -8.40 -4.08
C LEU A 319 24.76 -8.84 -2.74
N SER A 320 25.18 -7.90 -1.92
CA SER A 320 25.65 -8.21 -0.57
C SER A 320 25.01 -7.32 0.48
N ALA A 321 24.82 -7.87 1.69
CA ALA A 321 24.31 -7.19 2.86
C ALA A 321 25.20 -7.45 4.07
N LYS A 322 25.39 -6.47 4.95
CA LYS A 322 26.03 -6.71 6.25
C LYS A 322 25.03 -7.41 7.19
N LEU A 323 25.52 -8.25 8.10
CA LEU A 323 24.66 -8.81 9.14
C LEU A 323 24.18 -7.67 10.06
N GLY A 324 22.88 -7.66 10.36
CA GLY A 324 22.25 -6.59 11.14
C GLY A 324 21.93 -5.31 10.35
N GLU A 325 22.05 -5.33 9.02
CA GLU A 325 21.70 -4.21 8.14
C GLU A 325 20.20 -4.23 7.77
N ILE A 326 19.58 -3.06 7.67
CA ILE A 326 18.24 -2.87 7.13
C ILE A 326 18.35 -2.32 5.71
N ILE A 327 17.88 -3.10 4.73
CA ILE A 327 17.98 -2.77 3.32
C ILE A 327 16.60 -2.51 2.75
N GLY A 328 16.37 -1.28 2.30
CA GLY A 328 15.15 -0.91 1.57
C GLY A 328 15.23 -1.40 0.12
N ILE A 329 14.21 -2.12 -0.32
CA ILE A 329 14.05 -2.54 -1.71
C ILE A 329 12.95 -1.70 -2.33
N ILE A 330 13.32 -0.80 -3.24
CA ILE A 330 12.41 0.14 -3.89
C ILE A 330 12.29 -0.15 -5.39
N GLY A 331 11.25 0.36 -6.03
CA GLY A 331 11.00 0.18 -7.46
C GLY A 331 9.51 0.08 -7.77
N ASN A 332 9.14 0.24 -9.02
CA ASN A 332 7.75 0.19 -9.47
C ASN A 332 7.10 -1.19 -9.26
N ASN A 333 5.78 -1.25 -9.31
CA ASN A 333 5.06 -2.52 -9.30
C ASN A 333 5.49 -3.37 -10.51
N GLY A 334 5.64 -4.68 -10.28
CA GLY A 334 6.15 -5.59 -11.31
C GLY A 334 7.68 -5.58 -11.52
N SER A 335 8.45 -4.74 -10.80
CA SER A 335 9.92 -4.68 -10.96
C SER A 335 10.67 -5.88 -10.41
N GLY A 336 9.99 -6.80 -9.69
CA GLY A 336 10.59 -8.03 -9.17
C GLY A 336 10.88 -8.05 -7.67
N LYS A 337 10.48 -7.03 -6.89
CA LYS A 337 10.73 -6.92 -5.43
C LYS A 337 10.21 -8.12 -4.64
N SER A 338 8.91 -8.38 -4.70
CA SER A 338 8.28 -9.53 -4.00
C SER A 338 8.83 -10.86 -4.50
N THR A 339 9.12 -10.97 -5.81
CA THR A 339 9.74 -12.16 -6.41
C THR A 339 11.13 -12.39 -5.81
N PHE A 340 11.93 -11.33 -5.65
CA PHE A 340 13.24 -11.41 -5.02
C PHE A 340 13.15 -11.90 -3.57
N LEU A 341 12.25 -11.32 -2.76
CA LEU A 341 12.03 -11.75 -1.37
C LEU A 341 11.65 -13.23 -1.30
N ARG A 342 10.74 -13.69 -2.17
CA ARG A 342 10.32 -15.10 -2.24
C ARG A 342 11.46 -16.03 -2.67
N CYS A 343 12.29 -15.62 -3.62
CA CYS A 343 13.49 -16.36 -4.00
C CYS A 343 14.49 -16.44 -2.83
N LEU A 344 14.73 -15.33 -2.15
CA LEU A 344 15.65 -15.23 -1.02
C LEU A 344 15.18 -16.07 0.18
N CYS A 345 13.87 -16.15 0.43
CA CYS A 345 13.28 -17.04 1.44
C CYS A 345 13.28 -18.54 1.02
N GLY A 346 13.66 -18.86 -0.21
CA GLY A 346 13.64 -20.23 -0.73
C GLY A 346 12.24 -20.75 -1.06
N LEU A 347 11.23 -19.90 -1.21
CA LEU A 347 9.87 -20.28 -1.58
C LEU A 347 9.76 -20.66 -3.06
N GLU A 348 10.54 -20.02 -3.93
CA GLU A 348 10.55 -20.30 -5.37
C GLU A 348 11.44 -21.50 -5.71
N LYS A 349 10.82 -22.60 -6.16
CA LYS A 349 11.51 -23.88 -6.40
C LYS A 349 12.47 -23.84 -7.59
N THR A 350 12.18 -23.03 -8.59
CA THR A 350 12.93 -22.93 -9.85
C THR A 350 13.98 -21.82 -9.82
N CYS A 351 14.12 -21.12 -8.70
CA CYS A 351 15.15 -20.11 -8.54
C CYS A 351 16.55 -20.74 -8.56
N ILE A 352 17.44 -20.16 -9.36
CA ILE A 352 18.82 -20.57 -9.51
C ILE A 352 19.71 -19.49 -8.89
N GLY A 353 20.81 -19.89 -8.28
CA GLY A 353 21.78 -18.98 -7.66
C GLY A 353 22.32 -19.52 -6.35
N THR A 354 23.17 -18.72 -5.73
CA THR A 354 23.76 -19.05 -4.44
C THR A 354 23.53 -17.93 -3.44
N VAL A 355 23.11 -18.32 -2.24
CA VAL A 355 23.03 -17.43 -1.08
C VAL A 355 23.96 -17.95 -0.02
N SER A 356 24.87 -17.11 0.44
CA SER A 356 25.75 -17.44 1.57
C SER A 356 25.54 -16.47 2.72
N ILE A 357 25.58 -16.99 3.93
CA ILE A 357 25.47 -16.22 5.17
C ILE A 357 26.73 -16.50 5.98
N ASP A 358 27.48 -15.48 6.33
CA ASP A 358 28.76 -15.57 7.04
C ASP A 358 29.73 -16.59 6.39
N GLY A 359 29.81 -16.55 5.05
CA GLY A 359 30.67 -17.44 4.25
C GLY A 359 30.14 -18.87 4.02
N LYS A 360 29.07 -19.29 4.70
CA LYS A 360 28.45 -20.61 4.53
C LYS A 360 27.36 -20.54 3.46
N ILE A 361 27.44 -21.42 2.45
CA ILE A 361 26.41 -21.51 1.40
C ILE A 361 25.19 -22.25 1.94
N TYR A 362 24.01 -21.66 1.68
CA TYR A 362 22.73 -22.20 2.11
C TYR A 362 21.98 -22.81 0.93
N THR A 363 21.49 -24.02 1.13
CA THR A 363 20.54 -24.66 0.21
C THR A 363 19.16 -24.02 0.38
N ARG A 364 18.30 -24.15 -0.62
CA ARG A 364 16.91 -23.67 -0.56
C ARG A 364 16.20 -24.11 0.73
N LYS A 365 16.31 -25.38 1.12
CA LYS A 365 15.71 -25.91 2.35
C LYS A 365 16.28 -25.26 3.62
N ASN A 366 17.55 -24.87 3.60
CA ASN A 366 18.16 -24.18 4.72
C ASN A 366 17.76 -22.71 4.75
N LEU A 367 17.54 -22.08 3.58
CA LEU A 367 17.03 -20.71 3.51
C LEU A 367 15.63 -20.63 4.14
N THR A 368 14.71 -21.54 3.82
CA THR A 368 13.36 -21.54 4.43
C THR A 368 13.36 -21.69 5.95
N LYS A 369 14.42 -22.25 6.54
CA LYS A 369 14.56 -22.32 8.01
C LYS A 369 15.22 -21.09 8.63
N ASN A 370 16.03 -20.36 7.86
CA ASN A 370 16.81 -19.22 8.36
C ASN A 370 16.26 -17.87 7.91
N CYS A 371 15.15 -17.89 7.16
CA CYS A 371 14.42 -16.69 6.70
C CYS A 371 12.98 -16.72 7.21
N TYR A 372 12.47 -15.57 7.56
CA TYR A 372 11.04 -15.37 7.81
C TYR A 372 10.52 -14.25 6.92
N MET A 373 9.40 -14.46 6.25
CA MET A 373 8.81 -13.49 5.34
C MET A 373 7.45 -13.04 5.86
N VAL A 374 7.27 -11.72 5.98
CA VAL A 374 5.98 -11.07 6.17
C VAL A 374 5.45 -10.68 4.79
N MET A 375 4.30 -11.22 4.41
CA MET A 375 3.68 -11.01 3.11
C MET A 375 2.91 -9.69 3.05
N GLN A 376 2.75 -9.11 1.87
CA GLN A 376 1.96 -7.91 1.63
C GLN A 376 0.50 -8.10 2.07
N ASP A 377 -0.13 -9.22 1.70
CA ASP A 377 -1.45 -9.60 2.20
C ASP A 377 -1.30 -10.60 3.34
N VAL A 378 -1.33 -10.08 4.57
CA VAL A 378 -1.19 -10.87 5.79
C VAL A 378 -2.36 -11.85 6.01
N ASN A 379 -3.50 -11.69 5.33
CA ASN A 379 -4.61 -12.63 5.44
C ASN A 379 -4.23 -14.02 4.90
N HIS A 380 -3.27 -14.11 3.98
CA HIS A 380 -2.75 -15.38 3.47
C HIS A 380 -1.71 -16.03 4.39
N GLN A 381 -1.30 -15.35 5.45
CA GLN A 381 -0.26 -15.82 6.37
C GLN A 381 -0.82 -16.19 7.74
N LEU A 382 -1.89 -15.52 8.18
CA LEU A 382 -2.50 -15.72 9.49
C LEU A 382 -3.62 -16.77 9.40
N PHE A 383 -3.47 -17.90 10.07
CA PHE A 383 -4.42 -19.03 9.93
C PHE A 383 -4.70 -19.80 11.20
N THR A 384 -4.10 -19.43 12.33
CA THR A 384 -4.31 -20.11 13.62
C THR A 384 -5.59 -19.62 14.34
N ASP A 385 -5.99 -20.34 15.40
CA ASP A 385 -7.21 -20.06 16.15
C ASP A 385 -7.09 -18.82 17.04
N SER A 386 -5.87 -18.42 17.40
CA SER A 386 -5.63 -17.26 18.26
C SER A 386 -4.33 -16.52 17.89
N VAL A 387 -4.30 -15.22 18.21
CA VAL A 387 -3.13 -14.35 17.99
C VAL A 387 -1.89 -14.88 18.71
N ILE A 388 -2.02 -15.39 19.93
CA ILE A 388 -0.87 -15.93 20.68
C ILE A 388 -0.33 -17.20 20.02
N THR A 389 -1.22 -18.07 19.54
CA THR A 389 -0.84 -19.31 18.83
C THR A 389 -0.12 -18.99 17.53
N GLU A 390 -0.56 -17.94 16.81
CA GLU A 390 0.10 -17.47 15.57
C GLU A 390 1.56 -17.06 15.82
N VAL A 391 1.80 -16.32 16.90
CA VAL A 391 3.16 -15.91 17.29
C VAL A 391 3.99 -17.10 17.73
N MET A 392 3.45 -17.99 18.55
CA MET A 392 4.16 -19.20 19.04
C MET A 392 4.52 -20.16 17.92
N LEU A 393 3.68 -20.28 16.88
CA LEU A 393 3.95 -21.14 15.72
C LEU A 393 5.25 -20.75 14.99
N SER A 394 5.64 -19.49 15.06
CA SER A 394 6.86 -18.97 14.43
C SER A 394 8.12 -19.26 15.24
N MET A 395 8.01 -19.74 16.46
CA MET A 395 9.16 -20.07 17.35
C MET A 395 9.65 -21.50 17.08
N GLU A 396 10.96 -21.71 17.12
CA GLU A 396 11.51 -23.08 17.11
C GLU A 396 11.10 -23.87 18.36
N HIS A 397 11.08 -23.17 19.52
CA HIS A 397 10.57 -23.69 20.79
C HIS A 397 9.44 -22.74 21.26
N PRO A 398 8.16 -23.17 21.19
CA PRO A 398 7.03 -22.37 21.63
C PRO A 398 7.15 -21.96 23.10
N ASP A 399 7.08 -20.65 23.36
CA ASP A 399 7.14 -20.05 24.69
C ASP A 399 6.07 -18.95 24.81
N GLU A 400 5.01 -19.26 25.57
CA GLU A 400 3.88 -18.36 25.76
C GLU A 400 4.28 -17.05 26.41
N LYS A 401 5.17 -17.06 27.43
CA LYS A 401 5.64 -15.84 28.09
C LYS A 401 6.44 -14.94 27.16
N LYS A 402 7.25 -15.54 26.27
CA LYS A 402 7.97 -14.81 25.23
C LYS A 402 6.99 -14.21 24.22
N ALA A 403 5.97 -14.97 23.82
CA ALA A 403 4.92 -14.50 22.90
C ALA A 403 4.13 -13.34 23.52
N GLU A 404 3.72 -13.43 24.79
CA GLU A 404 3.02 -12.34 25.49
C GLU A 404 3.85 -11.06 25.56
N LYS A 405 5.16 -11.16 25.84
CA LYS A 405 6.06 -9.99 25.82
C LYS A 405 6.14 -9.34 24.44
N ILE A 406 6.21 -10.13 23.38
CA ILE A 406 6.22 -9.62 22.01
C ILE A 406 4.87 -8.96 21.71
N LEU A 407 3.75 -9.59 22.04
CA LEU A 407 2.41 -9.00 21.83
C LEU A 407 2.21 -7.72 22.64
N ALA A 408 2.71 -7.66 23.87
CA ALA A 408 2.66 -6.46 24.70
C ALA A 408 3.44 -5.29 24.07
N SER A 409 4.60 -5.55 23.47
CA SER A 409 5.41 -4.51 22.80
C SER A 409 4.75 -3.95 21.54
N LEU A 410 3.68 -4.57 21.05
CA LEU A 410 2.92 -4.21 19.84
C LEU A 410 1.48 -3.79 20.14
N ASP A 411 1.14 -3.55 21.40
CA ASP A 411 -0.23 -3.25 21.85
C ASP A 411 -1.27 -4.31 21.37
N LEU A 412 -0.88 -5.59 21.37
CA LEU A 412 -1.70 -6.70 20.94
C LEU A 412 -2.09 -7.67 22.07
N LEU A 413 -1.55 -7.50 23.28
CA LEU A 413 -1.75 -8.46 24.37
C LEU A 413 -3.24 -8.65 24.71
N GLN A 414 -4.05 -7.59 24.67
CA GLN A 414 -5.49 -7.65 24.91
C GLN A 414 -6.27 -8.44 23.85
N TYR A 415 -5.63 -8.77 22.73
CA TYR A 415 -6.22 -9.53 21.64
C TYR A 415 -5.65 -10.96 21.55
N LYS A 416 -4.82 -11.38 22.51
CA LYS A 416 -4.06 -12.64 22.45
C LYS A 416 -4.92 -13.87 22.14
N ASP A 417 -6.13 -13.91 22.70
CA ASP A 417 -7.07 -15.03 22.57
C ASP A 417 -8.07 -14.87 21.42
N LYS A 418 -8.03 -13.76 20.67
CA LYS A 418 -8.90 -13.52 19.52
C LYS A 418 -8.36 -14.23 18.29
N HIS A 419 -9.29 -14.70 17.44
CA HIS A 419 -8.92 -15.20 16.12
C HIS A 419 -8.30 -14.08 15.28
N PRO A 420 -7.15 -14.30 14.60
CA PRO A 420 -6.46 -13.24 13.83
C PRO A 420 -7.35 -12.56 12.78
N MET A 421 -8.27 -13.30 12.17
CA MET A 421 -9.19 -12.75 11.16
C MET A 421 -10.23 -11.79 11.72
N ALA A 422 -10.47 -11.78 13.02
CA ALA A 422 -11.37 -10.84 13.69
C ALA A 422 -10.71 -9.45 13.96
N LEU A 423 -9.42 -9.31 13.67
CA LEU A 423 -8.66 -8.09 13.88
C LEU A 423 -8.80 -7.12 12.71
N SER A 424 -8.57 -5.82 12.96
CA SER A 424 -8.42 -4.82 11.91
C SER A 424 -7.17 -5.06 11.05
N GLY A 425 -7.12 -4.47 9.84
CA GLY A 425 -5.97 -4.62 8.93
C GLY A 425 -4.63 -4.28 9.59
N GLY A 426 -4.54 -3.14 10.28
CA GLY A 426 -3.33 -2.73 10.99
C GLY A 426 -2.97 -3.66 12.16
N GLN A 427 -3.96 -4.21 12.89
CA GLN A 427 -3.71 -5.20 13.93
C GLN A 427 -3.16 -6.51 13.35
N LYS A 428 -3.73 -7.00 12.24
CA LYS A 428 -3.23 -8.17 11.52
C LYS A 428 -1.78 -7.99 11.08
N GLN A 429 -1.45 -6.80 10.54
CA GLN A 429 -0.09 -6.47 10.13
C GLN A 429 0.88 -6.55 11.32
N ARG A 430 0.50 -6.01 12.47
CA ARG A 430 1.31 -6.10 13.69
C ARG A 430 1.44 -7.53 14.22
N VAL A 431 0.42 -8.39 14.08
CA VAL A 431 0.52 -9.82 14.42
C VAL A 431 1.56 -10.51 13.52
N ALA A 432 1.56 -10.25 12.21
CA ALA A 432 2.55 -10.81 11.30
C ALA A 432 3.99 -10.34 11.64
N ILE A 433 4.15 -9.09 12.08
CA ILE A 433 5.43 -8.57 12.59
C ILE A 433 5.80 -9.26 13.90
N ALA A 434 4.85 -9.48 14.82
CA ALA A 434 5.07 -10.22 16.06
C ALA A 434 5.60 -11.65 15.77
N SER A 435 5.03 -12.32 14.79
CA SER A 435 5.48 -13.64 14.32
C SER A 435 6.90 -13.59 13.75
N ALA A 436 7.25 -12.54 13.00
CA ALA A 436 8.63 -12.33 12.51
C ALA A 436 9.61 -12.07 13.66
N MET A 437 9.20 -11.33 14.71
CA MET A 437 10.02 -11.12 15.92
C MET A 437 10.25 -12.40 16.70
N ALA A 438 9.26 -13.29 16.70
CA ALA A 438 9.31 -14.57 17.40
C ALA A 438 10.20 -15.59 16.69
N ALA A 439 10.36 -15.46 15.36
CA ALA A 439 11.13 -16.38 14.55
C ALA A 439 12.63 -16.30 14.84
N ASP A 440 13.28 -17.48 14.94
CA ASP A 440 14.74 -17.57 15.10
C ASP A 440 15.51 -17.45 13.77
N ALA A 441 14.95 -16.74 12.81
CA ALA A 441 15.53 -16.50 11.51
C ALA A 441 16.68 -15.49 11.56
N VAL A 442 17.69 -15.67 10.71
CA VAL A 442 18.82 -14.73 10.53
C VAL A 442 18.41 -13.58 9.61
N MET A 443 17.59 -13.88 8.59
CA MET A 443 17.03 -12.92 7.66
C MET A 443 15.53 -12.74 7.88
N LEU A 444 15.10 -11.48 7.93
CA LEU A 444 13.70 -11.11 7.97
C LEU A 444 13.36 -10.34 6.69
N LEU A 445 12.30 -10.74 6.03
CA LEU A 445 11.90 -10.24 4.74
C LEU A 445 10.50 -9.64 4.87
N PHE A 446 10.35 -8.35 4.59
CA PHE A 446 9.08 -7.65 4.71
C PHE A 446 8.64 -7.14 3.34
N ASP A 447 7.44 -7.53 2.93
CA ASP A 447 6.83 -7.08 1.68
C ASP A 447 5.70 -6.08 1.98
N GLU A 448 5.97 -4.79 1.74
CA GLU A 448 5.08 -3.65 1.99
C GLU A 448 4.51 -3.60 3.44
N PRO A 449 5.36 -3.59 4.48
CA PRO A 449 4.90 -3.73 5.87
C PRO A 449 4.11 -2.54 6.40
N THR A 450 4.11 -1.38 5.72
CA THR A 450 3.40 -0.16 6.13
C THR A 450 2.27 0.23 5.19
N SER A 451 1.87 -0.66 4.27
CA SER A 451 0.77 -0.37 3.35
C SER A 451 -0.53 -0.13 4.12
N GLY A 452 -1.15 1.05 3.91
CA GLY A 452 -2.40 1.44 4.59
C GLY A 452 -2.23 1.77 6.09
N LEU A 453 -1.01 1.93 6.60
CA LEU A 453 -0.78 2.38 7.98
C LEU A 453 -0.70 3.91 8.06
N ASP A 454 -1.24 4.44 9.16
CA ASP A 454 -1.05 5.84 9.53
C ASP A 454 0.40 6.12 10.01
N TYR A 455 0.70 7.38 10.32
CA TYR A 455 2.04 7.82 10.72
C TYR A 455 2.53 7.12 11.99
N ARG A 456 1.68 7.02 13.02
CA ARG A 456 2.02 6.40 14.29
C ARG A 456 2.42 4.94 14.11
N HIS A 457 1.59 4.15 13.44
CA HIS A 457 1.85 2.73 13.21
C HIS A 457 3.07 2.51 12.30
N MET A 458 3.29 3.38 11.30
CA MET A 458 4.50 3.34 10.48
C MET A 458 5.76 3.57 11.32
N LYS A 459 5.75 4.55 12.23
CA LYS A 459 6.86 4.81 13.17
C LYS A 459 7.10 3.62 14.10
N GLU A 460 6.05 3.01 14.65
CA GLU A 460 6.16 1.81 15.48
C GLU A 460 6.85 0.67 14.72
N VAL A 461 6.44 0.42 13.46
CA VAL A 461 7.11 -0.57 12.60
C VAL A 461 8.58 -0.23 12.39
N SER A 462 8.92 1.04 12.10
CA SER A 462 10.31 1.46 11.89
C SER A 462 11.20 1.23 13.11
N VAL A 463 10.69 1.55 14.30
CA VAL A 463 11.40 1.30 15.57
C VAL A 463 11.65 -0.20 15.77
N LEU A 464 10.64 -1.03 15.52
CA LEU A 464 10.76 -2.48 15.67
C LEU A 464 11.79 -3.08 14.70
N LEU A 465 11.80 -2.62 13.43
CA LEU A 465 12.81 -3.06 12.46
C LEU A 465 14.23 -2.70 12.94
N LYS A 466 14.43 -1.48 13.46
CA LYS A 466 15.72 -1.05 14.02
C LYS A 466 16.14 -1.91 15.23
N GLU A 467 15.19 -2.28 16.10
CA GLU A 467 15.48 -3.16 17.25
C GLU A 467 15.88 -4.57 16.81
N LEU A 468 15.20 -5.13 15.80
CA LEU A 468 15.54 -6.43 15.24
C LEU A 468 16.92 -6.42 14.60
N ALA A 469 17.27 -5.36 13.88
CA ALA A 469 18.60 -5.18 13.30
C ALA A 469 19.69 -5.10 14.38
N LYS A 470 19.44 -4.33 15.47
CA LYS A 470 20.35 -4.29 16.63
C LYS A 470 20.55 -5.66 17.29
N LYS A 471 19.58 -6.56 17.21
CA LYS A 471 19.68 -7.97 17.67
C LYS A 471 20.42 -8.87 16.65
N GLY A 472 21.00 -8.30 15.60
CA GLY A 472 21.79 -9.01 14.58
C GLY A 472 20.96 -9.62 13.44
N LYS A 473 19.64 -9.34 13.37
CA LYS A 473 18.81 -9.79 12.24
C LYS A 473 19.08 -8.91 11.03
N THR A 474 19.34 -9.51 9.87
CA THR A 474 19.43 -8.76 8.62
C THR A 474 18.06 -8.64 7.98
N ILE A 475 17.68 -7.43 7.61
CA ILE A 475 16.31 -7.12 7.22
C ILE A 475 16.27 -6.60 5.79
N PHE A 476 15.41 -7.18 4.96
CA PHE A 476 15.09 -6.67 3.63
C PHE A 476 13.63 -6.21 3.63
N VAL A 477 13.40 -4.94 3.29
CA VAL A 477 12.08 -4.31 3.28
C VAL A 477 11.75 -3.85 1.88
N ALA A 478 10.88 -4.58 1.18
CA ALA A 478 10.29 -4.05 -0.06
C ALA A 478 9.24 -3.03 0.30
N THR A 479 9.37 -1.81 -0.22
CA THR A 479 8.43 -0.75 0.12
C THR A 479 8.30 0.31 -0.98
N HIS A 480 7.10 0.87 -1.07
CA HIS A 480 6.79 2.09 -1.83
C HIS A 480 6.66 3.32 -0.91
N ASP A 481 6.94 3.15 0.38
CA ASP A 481 6.84 4.19 1.38
C ASP A 481 8.21 4.85 1.58
N PRO A 482 8.45 6.06 0.99
CA PRO A 482 9.72 6.75 1.11
C PRO A 482 10.00 7.17 2.56
N GLU A 483 8.96 7.41 3.34
CA GLU A 483 9.08 7.82 4.74
C GLU A 483 9.57 6.67 5.61
N LEU A 484 9.05 5.44 5.39
CA LEU A 484 9.58 4.24 6.05
C LEU A 484 11.04 4.00 5.68
N ALA A 485 11.37 4.12 4.38
CA ALA A 485 12.74 3.93 3.91
C ALA A 485 13.69 4.95 4.56
N ALA A 486 13.28 6.22 4.63
CA ALA A 486 14.02 7.29 5.30
C ALA A 486 14.22 7.02 6.78
N GLU A 487 13.19 6.50 7.42
CA GLU A 487 13.16 6.32 8.87
C GLU A 487 14.03 5.17 9.35
N CYS A 488 14.07 4.05 8.63
CA CYS A 488 14.70 2.83 9.17
C CYS A 488 15.76 2.16 8.28
N CYS A 489 15.82 2.45 6.97
CA CYS A 489 16.76 1.73 6.11
C CYS A 489 18.17 2.34 6.17
N ASP A 490 19.19 1.51 6.35
CA ASP A 490 20.60 1.92 6.31
C ASP A 490 21.02 2.30 4.88
N ARG A 491 20.43 1.64 3.87
CA ARG A 491 20.57 1.94 2.45
C ARG A 491 19.40 1.40 1.64
N THR A 492 19.28 1.87 0.41
CA THR A 492 18.24 1.43 -0.53
C THR A 492 18.83 0.75 -1.76
N ILE A 493 18.10 -0.23 -2.29
CA ILE A 493 18.40 -0.92 -3.56
C ILE A 493 17.17 -0.74 -4.45
N ARG A 494 17.38 -0.22 -5.65
CA ARG A 494 16.32 -0.04 -6.62
C ARG A 494 16.21 -1.24 -7.55
N PHE A 495 14.98 -1.72 -7.73
CA PHE A 495 14.64 -2.77 -8.68
C PHE A 495 14.01 -2.17 -9.93
N VAL A 496 14.59 -2.51 -11.09
CA VAL A 496 14.11 -2.10 -12.43
C VAL A 496 14.16 -3.32 -13.33
N ASN A 497 13.01 -3.73 -13.87
CA ASN A 497 12.90 -4.87 -14.80
C ASN A 497 13.63 -6.15 -14.33
N GLY A 498 13.55 -6.45 -13.05
CA GLY A 498 14.18 -7.63 -12.44
C GLY A 498 15.66 -7.48 -12.08
N TYR A 499 16.29 -6.35 -12.34
CA TYR A 499 17.66 -6.04 -11.90
C TYR A 499 17.66 -5.23 -10.59
N ALA A 500 18.69 -5.44 -9.77
CA ALA A 500 18.90 -4.70 -8.53
C ALA A 500 20.07 -3.72 -8.68
N TRP A 501 19.87 -2.47 -8.31
CA TRP A 501 20.83 -1.38 -8.37
C TRP A 501 20.98 -0.74 -6.99
N GLN A 502 22.23 -0.60 -6.55
CA GLN A 502 22.50 0.15 -5.34
C GLN A 502 22.38 1.65 -5.66
N ILE A 503 21.62 2.37 -4.84
CA ILE A 503 21.55 3.84 -4.84
C ILE A 503 22.49 4.28 -3.72
N ASP A 504 23.57 4.96 -4.07
CA ASP A 504 24.54 5.53 -3.12
C ASP A 504 23.98 6.80 -2.46
#